data_bbf5d5f28e7ed9cd21fbd86f5ab71eb3
#
_entry.id   bbf5d5f28e7ed9cd21fbd86f5ab71eb3
#
_cell.length_a   1.000
_cell.length_b   1.000
_cell.length_c   1.000
_cell.angle_alpha   90.00
_cell.angle_beta   90.00
_cell.angle_gamma   90.00
#
_symmetry.space_group_name_H-M   'P 1'
#
loop_
_entity.id
_entity.type
_entity.pdbx_description
1 polymer ?
#
loop_
_entity_poly.entity_id
_entity_poly.type
_entity_poly.pdbx_seq_one_letter_code
_entity_poly.pdbx_strand_id
1 'polypeptide(L)'
;MKSTPAFAIVSLAFAAALVHAQIVVKNQGFVPFADAPIRYRSENLADPVAKLQKQFDRGAIALEYEPGRGYLPSVLRTLGIAVNSQTLVFSKTSFQYPKISPEKPRALYFNDDVYVGQVRDGMALEFVSFDPMQGAIFYILDDRHVEHPRFERAELDCLQCHVAATTTKGVPGVLLRSVVTTPSGAQAGGTPSYVTGHDSPFHERWGGWYVTGTSGKQTHMGRAVGTLDTSPFLAATSDIVAHLVLAHQTQMHNLITQTNYQTRLALYAEDARNKALNLPAGTISETGRQRFERPAEALVRYLLFADETPLQDRVEGGSGFAREFAAKGPRDAQGRSLRDFDLRKRIFKYPCSYLIYSEAFDAIPGPAKDYIYRRLFEVLSGREQGPEFASLSGGDRKAILEILAATKAGLPEEWKQSIQAVNRKP
;
A
#
# COMPACT_ATOMS: atom_id res chain seq x y z
N MET A 1 1.97 -69.02 -23.06
CA MET A 1 3.09 -68.28 -22.45
C MET A 1 2.62 -66.86 -22.19
N LYS A 2 2.69 -66.40 -20.94
CA LYS A 2 2.12 -65.18 -20.41
C LYS A 2 3.03 -63.99 -20.77
N SER A 3 2.50 -62.94 -21.37
CA SER A 3 3.16 -61.63 -21.48
C SER A 3 2.51 -60.64 -20.53
N THR A 4 3.28 -60.19 -19.60
CA THR A 4 2.97 -59.32 -18.46
C THR A 4 2.80 -57.86 -18.90
N PRO A 5 1.98 -57.06 -18.22
CA PRO A 5 1.71 -55.68 -18.61
C PRO A 5 2.74 -54.75 -17.96
N ALA A 6 3.80 -54.40 -18.70
CA ALA A 6 4.77 -53.38 -18.28
C ALA A 6 4.39 -51.93 -18.65
N PHE A 7 3.30 -51.74 -19.39
CA PHE A 7 2.93 -50.42 -19.92
C PHE A 7 2.04 -49.51 -19.00
N ALA A 8 1.41 -50.13 -17.98
CA ALA A 8 0.48 -49.38 -17.11
C ALA A 8 1.16 -48.56 -16.04
N ILE A 9 2.36 -48.90 -15.60
CA ILE A 9 3.04 -48.21 -14.47
C ILE A 9 3.73 -46.90 -14.92
N VAL A 10 4.24 -46.85 -16.16
CA VAL A 10 4.90 -45.65 -16.70
C VAL A 10 3.89 -44.52 -16.96
N SER A 11 2.66 -44.87 -17.38
CA SER A 11 1.61 -43.86 -17.65
C SER A 11 1.07 -43.18 -16.40
N LEU A 12 1.00 -43.92 -15.26
CA LEU A 12 0.58 -43.30 -13.98
C LEU A 12 1.63 -42.36 -13.37
N ALA A 13 2.91 -42.69 -13.50
CA ALA A 13 4.00 -41.85 -13.01
C ALA A 13 4.10 -40.51 -13.80
N PHE A 14 3.85 -40.57 -15.12
CA PHE A 14 3.83 -39.39 -15.98
C PHE A 14 2.61 -38.48 -15.71
N ALA A 15 1.45 -39.07 -15.44
CA ALA A 15 0.25 -38.32 -15.08
C ALA A 15 0.39 -37.64 -13.69
N ALA A 16 0.99 -38.31 -12.71
CA ALA A 16 1.27 -37.73 -11.39
C ALA A 16 2.31 -36.59 -11.46
N ALA A 17 3.34 -36.73 -12.31
CA ALA A 17 4.33 -35.65 -12.52
C ALA A 17 3.74 -34.44 -13.23
N LEU A 18 2.83 -34.62 -14.18
CA LEU A 18 2.12 -33.54 -14.86
C LEU A 18 1.13 -32.82 -13.93
N VAL A 19 0.43 -33.55 -13.07
CA VAL A 19 -0.45 -32.92 -12.05
C VAL A 19 0.36 -32.15 -11.03
N HIS A 20 1.51 -32.66 -10.57
CA HIS A 20 2.42 -31.91 -9.69
C HIS A 20 3.01 -30.68 -10.38
N ALA A 21 3.42 -30.79 -11.64
CA ALA A 21 3.91 -29.64 -12.40
C ALA A 21 2.82 -28.58 -12.64
N GLN A 22 1.59 -28.96 -12.89
CA GLN A 22 0.46 -28.04 -13.03
C GLN A 22 0.07 -27.36 -11.70
N ILE A 23 0.17 -28.06 -10.58
CA ILE A 23 -0.05 -27.48 -9.25
C ILE A 23 1.06 -26.47 -8.90
N VAL A 24 2.30 -26.76 -9.24
CA VAL A 24 3.45 -25.87 -9.02
C VAL A 24 3.36 -24.62 -9.92
N VAL A 25 2.91 -24.78 -11.17
CA VAL A 25 2.75 -23.64 -12.10
C VAL A 25 1.55 -22.75 -11.73
N LYS A 26 0.49 -23.29 -11.16
CA LYS A 26 -0.67 -22.50 -10.69
C LYS A 26 -0.39 -21.66 -9.44
N ASN A 27 0.66 -21.95 -8.67
CA ASN A 27 1.00 -21.23 -7.45
C ASN A 27 2.07 -20.15 -7.61
N GLN A 28 2.54 -19.84 -8.82
CA GLN A 28 3.61 -18.84 -9.03
C GLN A 28 3.21 -17.38 -8.83
N GLY A 29 2.04 -17.08 -8.31
CA GLY A 29 1.58 -15.70 -8.11
C GLY A 29 1.11 -15.34 -6.70
N PHE A 30 0.90 -16.32 -5.84
CA PHE A 30 0.42 -16.08 -4.48
C PHE A 30 1.54 -16.30 -3.47
N VAL A 31 1.64 -15.36 -2.51
CA VAL A 31 2.47 -15.54 -1.32
C VAL A 31 1.64 -16.31 -0.30
N PRO A 32 2.04 -17.50 0.19
CA PRO A 32 1.31 -18.22 1.21
C PRO A 32 1.18 -17.39 2.48
N PHE A 33 -0.04 -17.20 3.00
CA PHE A 33 -0.28 -16.35 4.16
C PHE A 33 -1.21 -16.96 5.22
N ALA A 34 -1.96 -18.01 4.89
CA ALA A 34 -2.92 -18.62 5.83
C ALA A 34 -2.23 -19.29 7.02
N ASP A 35 -1.18 -20.08 6.73
CA ASP A 35 -0.47 -20.90 7.71
C ASP A 35 0.84 -20.23 8.21
N ALA A 36 1.58 -20.98 9.06
CA ALA A 36 2.88 -20.55 9.52
C ALA A 36 3.85 -20.34 8.32
N PRO A 37 4.73 -19.34 8.41
CA PRO A 37 4.97 -18.44 9.54
C PRO A 37 4.07 -17.21 9.57
N ILE A 38 3.24 -16.96 8.54
CA ILE A 38 2.45 -15.75 8.40
C ILE A 38 1.25 -15.75 9.35
N ARG A 39 0.41 -16.81 9.28
CA ARG A 39 -0.79 -16.97 10.12
C ARG A 39 -1.72 -15.75 10.04
N TYR A 40 -2.09 -15.36 8.82
CA TYR A 40 -2.89 -14.16 8.56
C TYR A 40 -4.19 -14.10 9.40
N ARG A 41 -4.78 -15.25 9.74
CA ARG A 41 -6.02 -15.32 10.54
C ARG A 41 -5.78 -15.22 12.05
N SER A 42 -4.56 -14.92 12.48
CA SER A 42 -4.29 -14.65 13.90
C SER A 42 -5.17 -13.51 14.41
N GLU A 43 -5.70 -13.66 15.62
CA GLU A 43 -6.47 -12.63 16.31
C GLU A 43 -5.58 -11.59 17.01
N ASN A 44 -4.28 -11.86 17.12
CA ASN A 44 -3.33 -10.93 17.74
C ASN A 44 -2.93 -9.84 16.75
N LEU A 45 -3.83 -8.89 16.55
CA LEU A 45 -3.65 -7.76 15.64
C LEU A 45 -3.21 -6.51 16.39
N ALA A 46 -2.35 -5.72 15.71
CA ALA A 46 -1.78 -4.46 16.20
C ALA A 46 -2.09 -3.26 15.29
N ASP A 47 -2.95 -3.45 14.27
CA ASP A 47 -3.38 -2.36 13.41
C ASP A 47 -4.23 -1.33 14.16
N PRO A 48 -4.37 -0.09 13.63
CA PRO A 48 -5.12 0.98 14.29
C PRO A 48 -6.58 0.65 14.60
N VAL A 49 -7.30 -0.08 13.73
CA VAL A 49 -8.71 -0.44 13.95
C VAL A 49 -8.82 -1.49 15.05
N ALA A 50 -7.95 -2.49 15.09
CA ALA A 50 -7.89 -3.47 16.18
C ALA A 50 -7.55 -2.80 17.53
N LYS A 51 -6.62 -1.84 17.54
CA LYS A 51 -6.29 -1.03 18.73
C LYS A 51 -7.52 -0.22 19.20
N LEU A 52 -8.28 0.35 18.26
CA LEU A 52 -9.49 1.11 18.53
C LEU A 52 -10.60 0.20 19.10
N GLN A 53 -10.84 -0.98 18.51
CA GLN A 53 -11.82 -1.95 19.02
C GLN A 53 -11.52 -2.34 20.48
N LYS A 54 -10.25 -2.56 20.83
CA LYS A 54 -9.83 -2.85 22.21
C LYS A 54 -10.16 -1.70 23.18
N GLN A 55 -10.16 -0.45 22.72
CA GLN A 55 -10.55 0.71 23.53
C GLN A 55 -12.08 0.77 23.74
N PHE A 56 -12.87 0.42 22.71
CA PHE A 56 -14.33 0.28 22.85
C PHE A 56 -14.69 -0.83 23.81
N ASP A 57 -14.09 -2.00 23.68
CA ASP A 57 -14.36 -3.16 24.57
C ASP A 57 -14.08 -2.84 26.05
N ARG A 58 -13.22 -1.85 26.32
CA ARG A 58 -12.92 -1.36 27.69
C ARG A 58 -13.77 -0.17 28.12
N GLY A 59 -14.66 0.32 27.27
CA GLY A 59 -15.46 1.52 27.53
C GLY A 59 -14.67 2.82 27.58
N ALA A 60 -13.42 2.84 27.07
CA ALA A 60 -12.56 4.03 27.08
C ALA A 60 -12.95 5.04 26.01
N ILE A 61 -13.59 4.61 24.93
CA ILE A 61 -14.05 5.43 23.81
C ILE A 61 -15.43 4.93 23.37
N ALA A 62 -16.28 5.87 22.90
CA ALA A 62 -17.54 5.58 22.24
C ALA A 62 -17.58 6.28 20.88
N LEU A 63 -18.25 5.68 19.89
CA LEU A 63 -18.56 6.32 18.64
C LEU A 63 -19.86 7.09 18.75
N GLU A 64 -19.85 8.32 18.23
CA GLU A 64 -21.03 9.18 18.12
C GLU A 64 -21.71 8.93 16.78
N TYR A 65 -23.00 8.71 16.79
CA TYR A 65 -23.82 8.59 15.58
C TYR A 65 -24.45 9.93 15.23
N GLU A 66 -24.20 10.39 14.01
CA GLU A 66 -24.78 11.63 13.46
C GLU A 66 -25.90 11.30 12.45
N PRO A 67 -27.17 11.76 12.65
CA PRO A 67 -28.23 11.55 11.67
C PRO A 67 -27.81 12.04 10.26
N GLY A 68 -27.97 11.18 9.25
CA GLY A 68 -27.60 11.46 7.86
C GLY A 68 -26.11 11.28 7.52
N ARG A 69 -25.23 11.10 8.54
CA ARG A 69 -23.79 10.89 8.35
C ARG A 69 -23.26 9.61 9.01
N GLY A 70 -24.10 8.90 9.79
CA GLY A 70 -23.74 7.68 10.48
C GLY A 70 -22.60 7.86 11.48
N TYR A 71 -21.76 6.87 11.61
CA TYR A 71 -20.57 6.90 12.47
C TYR A 71 -19.35 7.55 11.79
N LEU A 72 -19.40 7.87 10.51
CA LEU A 72 -18.23 8.32 9.75
C LEU A 72 -17.50 9.52 10.39
N PRO A 73 -18.16 10.63 10.81
CA PRO A 73 -17.44 11.76 11.40
C PRO A 73 -16.68 11.39 12.67
N SER A 74 -17.31 10.57 13.53
CA SER A 74 -16.71 10.11 14.78
C SER A 74 -15.53 9.18 14.53
N VAL A 75 -15.66 8.25 13.58
CA VAL A 75 -14.61 7.34 13.15
C VAL A 75 -13.39 8.10 12.63
N LEU A 76 -13.59 9.08 11.72
CA LEU A 76 -12.48 9.84 11.17
C LEU A 76 -11.73 10.63 12.25
N ARG A 77 -12.46 11.25 13.18
CA ARG A 77 -11.87 11.96 14.34
C ARG A 77 -11.02 11.03 15.18
N THR A 78 -11.57 9.87 15.54
CA THR A 78 -10.92 8.93 16.46
C THR A 78 -9.68 8.28 15.83
N LEU A 79 -9.71 8.00 14.53
CA LEU A 79 -8.56 7.45 13.79
C LEU A 79 -7.59 8.54 13.29
N GLY A 80 -7.85 9.82 13.56
CA GLY A 80 -6.99 10.93 13.09
C GLY A 80 -6.93 11.07 11.57
N ILE A 81 -8.03 10.73 10.89
CA ILE A 81 -8.15 10.82 9.43
C ILE A 81 -8.69 12.20 9.06
N ALA A 82 -7.96 12.93 8.23
CA ALA A 82 -8.37 14.25 7.79
C ALA A 82 -9.54 14.17 6.79
N VAL A 83 -10.59 14.98 6.98
CA VAL A 83 -11.75 15.02 6.08
C VAL A 83 -11.35 15.40 4.65
N ASN A 84 -10.36 16.26 4.47
CA ASN A 84 -9.88 16.66 3.14
C ASN A 84 -8.99 15.63 2.44
N SER A 85 -8.74 14.45 3.06
CA SER A 85 -8.23 13.28 2.35
C SER A 85 -9.29 12.64 1.44
N GLN A 86 -10.52 13.15 1.45
CA GLN A 86 -11.62 12.62 0.66
C GLN A 86 -11.27 12.49 -0.83
N THR A 87 -11.51 11.29 -1.37
CA THR A 87 -11.55 11.00 -2.80
C THR A 87 -12.85 10.30 -3.14
N LEU A 88 -13.44 10.62 -4.31
CA LEU A 88 -14.75 10.12 -4.71
C LEU A 88 -14.63 9.18 -5.90
N VAL A 89 -15.05 7.92 -5.74
CA VAL A 89 -15.05 6.89 -6.78
C VAL A 89 -16.46 6.49 -7.14
N PHE A 90 -16.82 6.61 -8.42
CA PHE A 90 -18.14 6.21 -8.94
C PHE A 90 -18.09 4.91 -9.75
N SER A 91 -16.92 4.37 -10.06
CA SER A 91 -16.83 3.03 -10.64
C SER A 91 -17.27 1.98 -9.62
N LYS A 92 -18.00 0.96 -10.12
CA LYS A 92 -18.61 -0.09 -9.29
C LYS A 92 -17.59 -1.14 -8.86
N THR A 93 -16.65 -0.77 -7.98
CA THR A 93 -15.50 -1.59 -7.58
C THR A 93 -15.49 -1.98 -6.08
N SER A 94 -16.56 -1.70 -5.32
CA SER A 94 -16.74 -2.14 -3.93
C SER A 94 -17.73 -3.31 -3.86
N PHE A 95 -17.76 -4.09 -2.78
CA PHE A 95 -18.78 -5.10 -2.56
C PHE A 95 -20.20 -4.50 -2.47
N GLN A 96 -20.31 -3.21 -2.09
CA GLN A 96 -21.57 -2.45 -2.10
C GLN A 96 -21.88 -1.81 -3.47
N TYR A 97 -21.29 -2.30 -4.57
CA TYR A 97 -21.39 -1.75 -5.92
C TYR A 97 -22.83 -1.45 -6.42
N PRO A 98 -23.90 -2.16 -6.01
CA PRO A 98 -25.24 -1.83 -6.46
C PRO A 98 -25.70 -0.42 -6.07
N LYS A 99 -25.15 0.13 -4.98
CA LYS A 99 -25.44 1.48 -4.45
C LYS A 99 -24.57 2.57 -5.05
N ILE A 100 -23.52 2.21 -5.80
CA ILE A 100 -22.56 3.16 -6.37
C ILE A 100 -22.99 3.56 -7.78
N SER A 101 -22.99 4.85 -8.06
CA SER A 101 -23.20 5.43 -9.39
C SER A 101 -22.49 6.78 -9.50
N PRO A 102 -22.45 7.41 -10.70
CA PRO A 102 -21.94 8.78 -10.81
C PRO A 102 -22.65 9.79 -9.91
N GLU A 103 -23.93 9.63 -9.64
CA GLU A 103 -24.72 10.52 -8.75
C GLU A 103 -24.52 10.18 -7.27
N LYS A 104 -24.08 8.97 -6.99
CA LYS A 104 -23.82 8.44 -5.64
C LYS A 104 -22.46 7.77 -5.58
N PRO A 105 -21.35 8.51 -5.73
CA PRO A 105 -20.02 7.92 -5.61
C PRO A 105 -19.75 7.46 -4.17
N ARG A 106 -18.86 6.47 -4.04
CA ARG A 106 -18.27 6.06 -2.78
C ARG A 106 -17.22 7.09 -2.37
N ALA A 107 -17.26 7.58 -1.14
CA ALA A 107 -16.23 8.40 -0.57
C ALA A 107 -15.16 7.53 0.10
N LEU A 108 -13.89 7.86 -0.13
CA LEU A 108 -12.75 7.25 0.55
C LEU A 108 -12.00 8.33 1.32
N TYR A 109 -11.63 8.01 2.55
CA TYR A 109 -10.80 8.83 3.43
C TYR A 109 -9.61 8.01 3.90
N PHE A 110 -8.47 8.65 4.13
CA PHE A 110 -7.28 7.90 4.53
C PHE A 110 -6.30 8.73 5.37
N ASN A 111 -5.51 8.01 6.14
CA ASN A 111 -4.24 8.48 6.71
C ASN A 111 -3.13 7.50 6.29
N ASP A 112 -2.02 7.48 7.01
CA ASP A 112 -0.87 6.64 6.65
C ASP A 112 -1.17 5.13 6.71
N ASP A 113 -2.06 4.70 7.61
CA ASP A 113 -2.25 3.29 7.94
C ASP A 113 -3.68 2.79 7.77
N VAL A 114 -4.66 3.69 7.59
CA VAL A 114 -6.08 3.34 7.52
C VAL A 114 -6.78 3.99 6.35
N TYR A 115 -7.63 3.21 5.69
CA TYR A 115 -8.53 3.65 4.63
C TYR A 115 -9.95 3.38 5.06
N VAL A 116 -10.84 4.37 4.91
CA VAL A 116 -12.26 4.27 5.25
C VAL A 116 -13.10 4.57 4.01
N GLY A 117 -13.98 3.66 3.64
CA GLY A 117 -14.93 3.81 2.55
C GLY A 117 -16.35 3.97 3.05
N GLN A 118 -17.08 4.99 2.56
CA GLN A 118 -18.50 5.15 2.78
C GLN A 118 -19.24 5.13 1.44
N VAL A 119 -20.24 4.27 1.36
CA VAL A 119 -21.19 4.22 0.24
C VAL A 119 -22.49 4.82 0.72
N ARG A 120 -22.98 5.86 0.04
CA ARG A 120 -24.27 6.48 0.36
C ARG A 120 -25.40 5.45 0.27
N ASP A 121 -26.29 5.42 1.26
CA ASP A 121 -27.34 4.43 1.42
C ASP A 121 -26.79 2.98 1.50
N GLY A 122 -25.51 2.83 1.80
CA GLY A 122 -24.85 1.55 2.09
C GLY A 122 -25.26 0.99 3.44
N MET A 123 -24.84 -0.25 3.71
CA MET A 123 -25.12 -0.92 4.98
C MET A 123 -24.00 -0.74 6.01
N ALA A 124 -22.79 -0.48 5.54
CA ALA A 124 -21.61 -0.44 6.40
C ALA A 124 -20.55 0.53 5.90
N LEU A 125 -19.76 1.04 6.83
CA LEU A 125 -18.45 1.62 6.53
C LEU A 125 -17.46 0.47 6.29
N GLU A 126 -16.61 0.64 5.29
CA GLU A 126 -15.59 -0.31 4.87
C GLU A 126 -14.21 0.18 5.32
N PHE A 127 -13.41 -0.70 5.92
CA PHE A 127 -12.07 -0.32 6.39
C PHE A 127 -11.01 -1.23 5.82
N VAL A 128 -9.86 -0.63 5.53
CA VAL A 128 -8.59 -1.35 5.43
C VAL A 128 -7.64 -0.72 6.42
N SER A 129 -7.10 -1.52 7.33
CA SER A 129 -6.17 -1.09 8.37
C SER A 129 -4.90 -1.92 8.28
N PHE A 130 -3.72 -1.28 8.28
CA PHE A 130 -2.46 -1.99 8.08
C PHE A 130 -1.86 -2.44 9.40
N ASP A 131 -1.80 -3.76 9.57
CA ASP A 131 -1.09 -4.41 10.66
C ASP A 131 0.40 -4.54 10.31
N PRO A 132 1.32 -4.22 11.23
CA PRO A 132 2.75 -4.28 10.95
C PRO A 132 3.26 -5.65 10.49
N MET A 133 2.62 -6.75 10.95
CA MET A 133 3.06 -8.12 10.63
C MET A 133 2.15 -8.83 9.62
N GLN A 134 0.86 -8.42 9.54
CA GLN A 134 -0.14 -9.09 8.73
C GLN A 134 -0.52 -8.29 7.46
N GLY A 135 -0.05 -7.04 7.32
CA GLY A 135 -0.41 -6.18 6.20
C GLY A 135 -1.88 -5.72 6.28
N ALA A 136 -2.57 -5.67 5.14
CA ALA A 136 -3.94 -5.18 5.09
C ALA A 136 -4.93 -6.09 5.84
N ILE A 137 -5.60 -5.57 6.84
CA ILE A 137 -6.73 -6.18 7.53
C ILE A 137 -7.99 -5.43 7.14
N PHE A 138 -9.04 -6.18 6.81
CA PHE A 138 -10.31 -5.63 6.35
C PHE A 138 -11.34 -5.69 7.46
N TYR A 139 -12.09 -4.60 7.65
CA TYR A 139 -13.19 -4.54 8.60
C TYR A 139 -14.41 -3.88 7.98
N ILE A 140 -15.55 -4.20 8.54
CA ILE A 140 -16.83 -3.49 8.33
C ILE A 140 -17.36 -2.99 9.67
N LEU A 141 -18.05 -1.86 9.64
CA LEU A 141 -18.80 -1.31 10.75
C LEU A 141 -20.21 -1.04 10.24
N ASP A 142 -21.22 -1.65 10.86
CA ASP A 142 -22.62 -1.35 10.56
C ASP A 142 -22.88 0.15 10.72
N ASP A 143 -23.31 0.81 9.65
CA ASP A 143 -23.54 2.28 9.63
C ASP A 143 -24.96 2.66 10.10
N ARG A 144 -25.75 1.69 10.58
CA ARG A 144 -27.01 1.94 11.28
C ARG A 144 -26.75 2.28 12.74
N HIS A 145 -27.64 3.10 13.31
CA HIS A 145 -27.55 3.40 14.74
C HIS A 145 -27.82 2.14 15.58
N VAL A 146 -26.79 1.66 16.26
CA VAL A 146 -26.83 0.50 17.17
C VAL A 146 -26.23 0.87 18.52
N GLU A 147 -26.69 0.21 19.57
CA GLU A 147 -26.25 0.48 20.95
C GLU A 147 -24.75 0.20 21.16
N HIS A 148 -24.24 -0.85 20.50
CA HIS A 148 -22.83 -1.27 20.61
C HIS A 148 -22.22 -1.47 19.22
N PRO A 149 -21.76 -0.39 18.56
CA PRO A 149 -21.10 -0.50 17.27
C PRO A 149 -19.79 -1.27 17.41
N ARG A 150 -19.53 -2.18 16.45
CA ARG A 150 -18.35 -3.04 16.48
C ARG A 150 -17.70 -3.15 15.11
N PHE A 151 -16.37 -3.11 15.06
CA PHE A 151 -15.62 -3.44 13.86
C PHE A 151 -15.55 -4.96 13.68
N GLU A 152 -16.17 -5.47 12.65
CA GLU A 152 -16.14 -6.89 12.30
C GLU A 152 -15.10 -7.15 11.23
N ARG A 153 -14.22 -8.14 11.45
CA ARG A 153 -13.21 -8.53 10.45
C ARG A 153 -13.89 -9.22 9.27
N ALA A 154 -13.66 -8.68 8.05
CA ALA A 154 -14.25 -9.15 6.81
C ALA A 154 -13.17 -9.78 5.91
N GLU A 155 -13.04 -11.11 5.95
CA GLU A 155 -12.00 -11.79 5.18
C GLU A 155 -12.47 -12.27 3.80
N LEU A 156 -13.51 -13.11 3.77
CA LEU A 156 -13.88 -13.86 2.57
C LEU A 156 -14.28 -12.95 1.42
N ASP A 157 -15.08 -11.93 1.68
CA ASP A 157 -15.60 -11.03 0.64
C ASP A 157 -14.53 -10.05 0.12
N CYS A 158 -13.56 -9.68 0.98
CA CYS A 158 -12.52 -8.72 0.62
C CYS A 158 -11.33 -9.38 -0.08
N LEU A 159 -10.85 -10.51 0.45
CA LEU A 159 -9.65 -11.17 -0.07
C LEU A 159 -9.81 -11.69 -1.51
N GLN A 160 -11.03 -11.95 -1.98
CA GLN A 160 -11.27 -12.34 -3.38
C GLN A 160 -10.73 -11.32 -4.38
N CYS A 161 -10.83 -10.03 -4.07
CA CYS A 161 -10.33 -8.94 -4.91
C CYS A 161 -8.98 -8.37 -4.41
N HIS A 162 -8.71 -8.51 -3.12
CA HIS A 162 -7.58 -7.87 -2.46
C HIS A 162 -6.37 -8.80 -2.21
N VAL A 163 -6.36 -9.99 -2.85
CA VAL A 163 -5.18 -10.86 -2.94
C VAL A 163 -5.00 -11.34 -4.38
N ALA A 164 -4.15 -10.66 -5.13
CA ALA A 164 -3.82 -11.10 -6.49
C ALA A 164 -2.38 -10.72 -6.84
N ALA A 165 -1.69 -11.61 -7.56
CA ALA A 165 -0.28 -11.41 -7.95
C ALA A 165 -0.06 -10.12 -8.75
N THR A 166 -0.99 -9.80 -9.65
CA THR A 166 -0.90 -8.68 -10.58
C THR A 166 -1.26 -7.33 -9.96
N THR A 167 -2.05 -7.31 -8.89
CA THR A 167 -2.59 -6.07 -8.32
C THR A 167 -2.05 -5.75 -6.93
N THR A 168 -1.95 -6.76 -6.04
CA THR A 168 -1.50 -6.59 -4.66
C THR A 168 -0.19 -7.34 -4.36
N LYS A 169 0.57 -7.71 -5.40
CA LYS A 169 1.83 -8.47 -5.26
C LYS A 169 1.66 -9.84 -4.60
N GLY A 170 0.44 -10.41 -4.63
CA GLY A 170 0.11 -11.72 -4.07
C GLY A 170 -0.05 -11.76 -2.55
N VAL A 171 -0.19 -10.62 -1.91
CA VAL A 171 -0.44 -10.47 -0.46
C VAL A 171 -1.78 -9.78 -0.21
N PRO A 172 -2.40 -9.93 0.97
CA PRO A 172 -3.50 -9.09 1.38
C PRO A 172 -3.10 -7.62 1.29
N GLY A 173 -3.79 -6.85 0.44
CA GLY A 173 -3.34 -5.50 0.08
C GLY A 173 -4.43 -4.66 -0.55
N VAL A 174 -4.07 -3.50 -1.03
CA VAL A 174 -4.98 -2.51 -1.60
C VAL A 174 -4.55 -2.11 -3.01
N LEU A 175 -5.51 -1.65 -3.80
CA LEU A 175 -5.24 -1.17 -5.15
C LEU A 175 -6.18 -0.04 -5.52
N LEU A 176 -5.68 0.86 -6.35
CA LEU A 176 -6.52 1.85 -7.02
C LEU A 176 -6.74 1.43 -8.47
N ARG A 177 -7.99 1.33 -8.86
CA ARG A 177 -8.38 0.96 -10.20
C ARG A 177 -8.82 2.18 -11.00
N SER A 178 -8.28 2.30 -12.19
CA SER A 178 -8.70 3.29 -13.19
C SER A 178 -9.33 2.54 -14.37
N VAL A 179 -10.57 2.85 -14.70
CA VAL A 179 -11.37 2.14 -15.71
C VAL A 179 -12.17 3.10 -16.57
N VAL A 180 -12.39 2.73 -17.82
CA VAL A 180 -13.42 3.39 -18.65
C VAL A 180 -14.78 2.92 -18.14
N THR A 181 -15.68 3.87 -17.82
CA THR A 181 -16.99 3.55 -17.26
C THR A 181 -18.11 3.76 -18.27
N THR A 182 -19.14 2.93 -18.16
CA THR A 182 -20.46 3.21 -18.76
C THR A 182 -21.13 4.39 -18.04
N PRO A 183 -22.24 4.94 -18.55
CA PRO A 183 -23.02 5.98 -17.86
C PRO A 183 -23.45 5.58 -16.45
N SER A 184 -23.65 4.29 -16.18
CA SER A 184 -24.05 3.78 -14.84
C SER A 184 -22.89 3.60 -13.85
N GLY A 185 -21.63 3.85 -14.27
CA GLY A 185 -20.44 3.63 -13.46
C GLY A 185 -19.87 2.20 -13.53
N ALA A 186 -20.49 1.28 -14.26
CA ALA A 186 -19.91 -0.04 -14.50
C ALA A 186 -18.68 0.08 -15.43
N GLN A 187 -17.73 -0.83 -15.32
CA GLN A 187 -16.62 -0.89 -16.29
C GLN A 187 -17.17 -1.21 -17.67
N ALA A 188 -16.78 -0.46 -18.68
CA ALA A 188 -17.16 -0.71 -20.06
C ALA A 188 -16.48 -1.98 -20.59
N GLY A 189 -17.25 -2.87 -21.20
CA GLY A 189 -16.73 -4.12 -21.77
C GLY A 189 -15.69 -3.89 -22.85
N GLY A 190 -14.62 -4.71 -22.87
CA GLY A 190 -13.57 -4.61 -23.88
C GLY A 190 -12.62 -3.41 -23.73
N THR A 191 -12.71 -2.64 -22.65
CA THR A 191 -11.82 -1.50 -22.39
C THR A 191 -10.72 -1.84 -21.40
N PRO A 192 -9.57 -1.12 -21.45
CA PRO A 192 -8.48 -1.30 -20.51
C PRO A 192 -8.89 -1.02 -19.06
N SER A 193 -8.21 -1.70 -18.13
CA SER A 193 -8.28 -1.46 -16.70
C SER A 193 -6.87 -1.35 -16.15
N TYR A 194 -6.56 -0.26 -15.48
CA TYR A 194 -5.24 0.04 -14.94
C TYR A 194 -5.26 -0.06 -13.42
N VAL A 195 -4.20 -0.63 -12.85
CA VAL A 195 -3.87 -0.48 -11.42
C VAL A 195 -2.87 0.66 -11.34
N THR A 196 -3.23 1.73 -10.65
CA THR A 196 -2.46 2.96 -10.66
C THR A 196 -1.59 3.14 -9.42
N GLY A 197 -0.33 3.51 -9.65
CA GLY A 197 0.67 3.94 -8.69
C GLY A 197 1.28 5.28 -9.09
N HIS A 198 2.37 5.68 -8.45
CA HIS A 198 3.10 6.89 -8.86
C HIS A 198 3.84 6.71 -10.19
N ASP A 199 4.09 5.47 -10.58
CA ASP A 199 4.73 5.01 -11.81
C ASP A 199 3.79 4.97 -13.03
N SER A 200 2.48 5.09 -12.81
CA SER A 200 1.50 5.02 -13.89
C SER A 200 1.50 6.28 -14.76
N PRO A 201 1.35 6.18 -16.10
CA PRO A 201 1.15 7.33 -16.96
C PRO A 201 -0.03 8.19 -16.52
N PHE A 202 0.13 9.52 -16.56
CA PHE A 202 -0.89 10.43 -16.03
C PHE A 202 -2.24 10.29 -16.73
N HIS A 203 -2.23 10.05 -18.05
CA HIS A 203 -3.43 9.87 -18.86
C HIS A 203 -4.22 8.57 -18.58
N GLU A 204 -3.63 7.61 -17.84
CA GLU A 204 -4.29 6.37 -17.44
C GLU A 204 -4.94 6.47 -16.05
N ARG A 205 -4.73 7.58 -15.32
CA ARG A 205 -5.16 7.71 -13.93
C ARG A 205 -6.62 8.15 -13.82
N TRP A 206 -7.27 7.69 -12.75
CA TRP A 206 -8.56 8.15 -12.21
C TRP A 206 -9.80 7.92 -13.07
N GLY A 207 -9.76 7.01 -14.04
CA GLY A 207 -10.96 6.55 -14.71
C GLY A 207 -11.97 5.94 -13.73
N GLY A 208 -13.19 6.46 -13.71
CA GLY A 208 -14.22 6.09 -12.73
C GLY A 208 -14.17 6.85 -11.42
N TRP A 209 -13.35 7.91 -11.32
CA TRP A 209 -13.20 8.79 -10.16
C TRP A 209 -13.57 10.22 -10.48
N TYR A 210 -14.03 10.95 -9.48
CA TYR A 210 -14.09 12.40 -9.51
C TYR A 210 -12.74 12.99 -9.09
N VAL A 211 -12.37 14.14 -9.67
CA VAL A 211 -11.11 14.85 -9.37
C VAL A 211 -11.39 16.34 -9.29
N THR A 212 -10.92 16.98 -8.22
CA THR A 212 -10.92 18.44 -8.02
C THR A 212 -9.50 18.97 -7.91
N GLY A 213 -9.29 20.19 -8.36
CA GLY A 213 -7.97 20.79 -8.50
C GLY A 213 -7.60 20.95 -9.98
N THR A 214 -6.34 21.20 -10.27
CA THR A 214 -5.83 21.35 -11.64
C THR A 214 -4.62 20.48 -11.88
N SER A 215 -4.54 19.90 -13.07
CA SER A 215 -3.40 19.17 -13.60
C SER A 215 -2.60 19.98 -14.64
N GLY A 216 -2.88 21.27 -14.79
CA GLY A 216 -2.32 22.07 -15.87
C GLY A 216 -2.75 21.52 -17.23
N LYS A 217 -1.78 21.30 -18.13
CA LYS A 217 -2.01 20.76 -19.47
C LYS A 217 -2.06 19.22 -19.52
N GLN A 218 -1.80 18.54 -18.41
CA GLN A 218 -1.82 17.07 -18.34
C GLN A 218 -3.25 16.56 -18.39
N THR A 219 -3.48 15.55 -19.23
CA THR A 219 -4.78 14.89 -19.34
C THR A 219 -4.85 13.66 -18.46
N HIS A 220 -6.04 13.37 -17.92
CA HIS A 220 -6.32 12.17 -17.14
C HIS A 220 -7.76 11.70 -17.38
N MET A 221 -8.10 10.49 -16.96
CA MET A 221 -9.42 9.89 -17.15
C MET A 221 -10.47 10.33 -16.11
N GLY A 222 -10.04 11.04 -15.06
CA GLY A 222 -10.93 11.48 -13.98
C GLY A 222 -11.96 12.52 -14.45
N ARG A 223 -13.12 12.50 -13.83
CA ARG A 223 -14.24 13.41 -14.11
C ARG A 223 -14.18 14.60 -13.13
N ALA A 224 -14.42 15.81 -13.63
CA ALA A 224 -14.64 16.96 -12.75
C ALA A 224 -15.90 16.76 -11.89
N VAL A 225 -15.89 17.24 -10.65
CA VAL A 225 -17.05 17.14 -9.74
C VAL A 225 -18.28 17.84 -10.33
N GLY A 226 -18.08 19.01 -10.96
CA GLY A 226 -19.11 19.68 -11.78
C GLY A 226 -20.44 19.84 -11.06
N THR A 227 -21.47 19.20 -11.59
CA THR A 227 -22.86 19.25 -11.09
C THR A 227 -23.18 18.19 -10.02
N LEU A 228 -22.21 17.42 -9.53
CA LEU A 228 -22.44 16.46 -8.45
C LEU A 228 -22.91 17.19 -7.19
N ASP A 229 -24.03 16.75 -6.61
CA ASP A 229 -24.44 17.19 -5.29
C ASP A 229 -23.45 16.66 -4.24
N THR A 230 -22.62 17.55 -3.73
CA THR A 230 -21.61 17.23 -2.72
C THR A 230 -22.10 17.40 -1.28
N SER A 231 -23.31 17.90 -1.06
CA SER A 231 -23.87 18.14 0.28
C SER A 231 -23.94 16.89 1.19
N PRO A 232 -24.10 15.66 0.65
CA PRO A 232 -24.07 14.45 1.47
C PRO A 232 -22.67 14.04 1.95
N PHE A 233 -21.61 14.58 1.36
CA PHE A 233 -20.23 14.24 1.71
C PHE A 233 -19.69 15.20 2.78
N LEU A 234 -18.62 14.78 3.47
CA LEU A 234 -17.96 15.61 4.48
C LEU A 234 -17.14 16.75 3.89
N ALA A 235 -16.73 16.63 2.62
CA ALA A 235 -16.06 17.67 1.85
C ALA A 235 -16.67 17.78 0.45
N ALA A 236 -16.64 18.99 -0.13
CA ALA A 236 -17.08 19.22 -1.49
C ALA A 236 -16.03 18.82 -2.55
N THR A 237 -14.92 18.26 -2.14
CA THR A 237 -13.75 18.01 -2.99
C THR A 237 -13.40 16.54 -3.07
N SER A 238 -12.74 16.16 -4.18
CA SER A 238 -12.04 14.91 -4.42
C SER A 238 -10.64 15.31 -4.89
N ASP A 239 -9.76 15.66 -3.94
CA ASP A 239 -8.54 16.42 -4.19
C ASP A 239 -7.51 15.65 -5.00
N ILE A 240 -7.00 16.27 -6.09
CA ILE A 240 -6.03 15.65 -6.99
C ILE A 240 -4.72 15.30 -6.27
N VAL A 241 -4.28 16.10 -5.27
CA VAL A 241 -3.06 15.80 -4.51
C VAL A 241 -3.31 14.62 -3.56
N ALA A 242 -4.52 14.53 -2.97
CA ALA A 242 -4.91 13.35 -2.19
C ALA A 242 -4.89 12.08 -3.06
N HIS A 243 -5.38 12.16 -4.29
CA HIS A 243 -5.29 11.04 -5.25
C HIS A 243 -3.85 10.63 -5.58
N LEU A 244 -2.93 11.57 -5.75
CA LEU A 244 -1.51 11.27 -6.01
C LEU A 244 -0.87 10.53 -4.82
N VAL A 245 -1.13 11.01 -3.61
CA VAL A 245 -0.64 10.39 -2.37
C VAL A 245 -1.24 9.02 -2.19
N LEU A 246 -2.56 8.87 -2.36
CA LEU A 246 -3.27 7.61 -2.23
C LEU A 246 -2.75 6.54 -3.20
N ALA A 247 -2.47 6.90 -4.47
CA ALA A 247 -1.91 6.00 -5.47
C ALA A 247 -0.51 5.51 -5.08
N HIS A 248 0.37 6.40 -4.62
CA HIS A 248 1.69 6.02 -4.10
C HIS A 248 1.58 5.09 -2.90
N GLN A 249 0.77 5.48 -1.91
CA GLN A 249 0.67 4.81 -0.61
C GLN A 249 0.15 3.38 -0.73
N THR A 250 -0.85 3.13 -1.57
CA THR A 250 -1.43 1.79 -1.74
C THR A 250 -0.42 0.77 -2.24
N GLN A 251 0.38 1.11 -3.25
CA GLN A 251 1.44 0.23 -3.75
C GLN A 251 2.60 0.08 -2.77
N MET A 252 2.95 1.15 -2.05
CA MET A 252 4.00 1.11 -1.03
C MET A 252 3.66 0.11 0.08
N HIS A 253 2.41 0.11 0.57
CA HIS A 253 1.93 -0.87 1.54
C HIS A 253 2.02 -2.32 1.03
N ASN A 254 1.63 -2.56 -0.22
CA ASN A 254 1.72 -3.89 -0.82
C ASN A 254 3.17 -4.38 -0.88
N LEU A 255 4.12 -3.52 -1.25
CA LEU A 255 5.54 -3.86 -1.33
C LEU A 255 6.17 -4.11 0.05
N ILE A 256 5.81 -3.31 1.06
CA ILE A 256 6.22 -3.53 2.46
C ILE A 256 5.72 -4.90 2.93
N THR A 257 4.43 -5.19 2.74
CA THR A 257 3.82 -6.46 3.14
C THR A 257 4.44 -7.63 2.40
N GLN A 258 4.66 -7.52 1.09
CA GLN A 258 5.31 -8.57 0.30
C GLN A 258 6.73 -8.86 0.78
N THR A 259 7.50 -7.81 1.05
CA THR A 259 8.88 -7.95 1.56
C THR A 259 8.90 -8.63 2.92
N ASN A 260 8.00 -8.21 3.83
CA ASN A 260 7.85 -8.84 5.15
C ASN A 260 7.50 -10.33 5.01
N TYR A 261 6.49 -10.68 4.23
CA TYR A 261 6.04 -12.05 4.06
C TYR A 261 7.10 -12.94 3.42
N GLN A 262 7.71 -12.50 2.31
CA GLN A 262 8.73 -13.28 1.61
C GLN A 262 9.96 -13.51 2.48
N THR A 263 10.32 -12.53 3.32
CA THR A 263 11.44 -12.70 4.26
C THR A 263 11.10 -13.74 5.33
N ARG A 264 9.93 -13.65 5.95
CA ARG A 264 9.49 -14.61 6.97
C ARG A 264 9.40 -16.03 6.41
N LEU A 265 8.86 -16.19 5.21
CA LEU A 265 8.79 -17.48 4.52
C LEU A 265 10.17 -18.05 4.19
N ALA A 266 11.10 -17.18 3.73
CA ALA A 266 12.47 -17.60 3.46
C ALA A 266 13.17 -18.08 4.73
N LEU A 267 13.12 -17.29 5.80
CA LEU A 267 13.74 -17.63 7.07
C LEU A 267 13.15 -18.90 7.70
N TYR A 268 11.84 -19.09 7.60
CA TYR A 268 11.16 -20.30 8.07
C TYR A 268 11.63 -21.56 7.30
N ALA A 269 11.77 -21.45 5.98
CA ALA A 269 12.27 -22.53 5.14
C ALA A 269 13.75 -22.82 5.43
N GLU A 270 14.58 -21.80 5.64
CA GLU A 270 16.00 -21.97 5.98
C GLU A 270 16.18 -22.61 7.36
N ASP A 271 15.35 -22.26 8.36
CA ASP A 271 15.37 -22.93 9.66
C ASP A 271 15.07 -24.43 9.55
N ALA A 272 14.05 -24.80 8.80
CA ALA A 272 13.72 -26.20 8.53
C ALA A 272 14.86 -26.93 7.79
N ARG A 273 15.45 -26.30 6.77
CA ARG A 273 16.60 -26.81 6.03
C ARG A 273 17.83 -27.00 6.94
N ASN A 274 18.14 -26.01 7.76
CA ASN A 274 19.30 -26.07 8.65
C ASN A 274 19.17 -27.22 9.67
N LYS A 275 17.98 -27.42 10.22
CA LYS A 275 17.68 -28.57 11.10
C LYS A 275 17.87 -29.91 10.38
N ALA A 276 17.34 -30.03 9.15
CA ALA A 276 17.43 -31.27 8.37
C ALA A 276 18.86 -31.64 7.95
N LEU A 277 19.71 -30.62 7.72
CA LEU A 277 21.10 -30.79 7.26
C LEU A 277 22.15 -30.64 8.37
N ASN A 278 21.73 -30.49 9.62
CA ASN A 278 22.60 -30.21 10.76
C ASN A 278 23.54 -28.99 10.54
N LEU A 279 23.02 -27.94 9.89
CA LEU A 279 23.75 -26.68 9.70
C LEU A 279 23.59 -25.75 10.91
N PRO A 280 24.49 -24.78 11.12
CA PRO A 280 24.36 -23.80 12.17
C PRO A 280 23.03 -23.02 12.05
N ALA A 281 22.40 -22.72 13.18
CA ALA A 281 21.18 -21.91 13.21
C ALA A 281 21.44 -20.53 12.59
N GLY A 282 20.46 -20.01 11.82
CA GLY A 282 20.58 -18.72 11.14
C GLY A 282 21.40 -18.75 9.84
N THR A 283 21.90 -19.90 9.40
CA THR A 283 22.53 -20.02 8.07
C THR A 283 21.50 -19.73 6.99
N ILE A 284 21.80 -18.81 6.09
CA ILE A 284 20.91 -18.44 4.96
C ILE A 284 21.62 -18.85 3.66
N SER A 285 20.97 -19.70 2.88
CA SER A 285 21.46 -20.10 1.55
C SER A 285 21.31 -18.94 0.56
N GLU A 286 22.03 -19.05 -0.57
CA GLU A 286 21.90 -18.06 -1.65
C GLU A 286 20.46 -17.99 -2.18
N THR A 287 19.79 -19.14 -2.35
CA THR A 287 18.38 -19.19 -2.75
C THR A 287 17.46 -18.53 -1.71
N GLY A 288 17.69 -18.78 -0.42
CA GLY A 288 16.95 -18.13 0.66
C GLY A 288 17.16 -16.62 0.66
N ARG A 289 18.40 -16.16 0.44
CA ARG A 289 18.75 -14.74 0.32
C ARG A 289 18.01 -14.08 -0.84
N GLN A 290 18.12 -14.62 -2.04
CA GLN A 290 17.46 -14.07 -3.24
C GLN A 290 15.94 -13.98 -3.10
N ARG A 291 15.33 -14.84 -2.31
CA ARG A 291 13.88 -14.86 -2.08
C ARG A 291 13.37 -13.59 -1.39
N PHE A 292 14.15 -12.99 -0.50
CA PHE A 292 13.77 -11.74 0.16
C PHE A 292 14.48 -10.49 -0.43
N GLU A 293 15.66 -10.63 -1.01
CA GLU A 293 16.35 -9.49 -1.63
C GLU A 293 15.62 -8.96 -2.85
N ARG A 294 15.00 -9.81 -3.67
CA ARG A 294 14.23 -9.38 -4.84
C ARG A 294 13.04 -8.46 -4.50
N PRO A 295 12.12 -8.83 -3.58
CA PRO A 295 11.07 -7.91 -3.16
C PRO A 295 11.61 -6.69 -2.41
N ALA A 296 12.70 -6.83 -1.66
CA ALA A 296 13.36 -5.72 -0.99
C ALA A 296 13.94 -4.69 -1.98
N GLU A 297 14.55 -5.13 -3.09
CA GLU A 297 15.04 -4.22 -4.14
C GLU A 297 13.87 -3.50 -4.84
N ALA A 298 12.77 -4.21 -5.13
CA ALA A 298 11.57 -3.59 -5.67
C ALA A 298 10.99 -2.53 -4.70
N LEU A 299 11.04 -2.80 -3.39
CA LEU A 299 10.66 -1.86 -2.36
C LEU A 299 11.59 -0.64 -2.33
N VAL A 300 12.92 -0.81 -2.41
CA VAL A 300 13.90 0.28 -2.47
C VAL A 300 13.65 1.19 -3.68
N ARG A 301 13.44 0.62 -4.87
CA ARG A 301 13.14 1.39 -6.09
C ARG A 301 11.88 2.24 -5.93
N TYR A 302 10.80 1.61 -5.46
CA TYR A 302 9.51 2.29 -5.27
C TYR A 302 9.58 3.34 -4.14
N LEU A 303 10.32 3.04 -3.06
CA LEU A 303 10.57 3.95 -1.94
C LEU A 303 11.30 5.22 -2.38
N LEU A 304 12.25 5.09 -3.32
CA LEU A 304 13.02 6.21 -3.87
C LEU A 304 12.39 6.83 -5.13
N PHE A 305 11.15 6.48 -5.47
CA PHE A 305 10.45 7.02 -6.65
C PHE A 305 11.23 6.81 -7.97
N ALA A 306 11.99 5.71 -8.08
CA ALA A 306 12.87 5.44 -9.22
C ALA A 306 12.12 5.43 -10.57
N ASP A 307 10.90 4.90 -10.57
CA ASP A 307 10.06 4.76 -11.76
C ASP A 307 8.88 5.76 -11.78
N GLU A 308 8.95 6.85 -11.00
CA GLU A 308 7.88 7.86 -10.97
C GLU A 308 7.67 8.48 -12.34
N THR A 309 6.41 8.48 -12.81
CA THR A 309 6.04 9.23 -14.01
C THR A 309 6.15 10.73 -13.74
N PRO A 310 7.04 11.46 -14.43
CA PRO A 310 7.23 12.89 -14.20
C PRO A 310 5.96 13.70 -14.45
N LEU A 311 5.70 14.69 -13.62
CA LEU A 311 4.69 15.70 -13.89
C LEU A 311 5.20 16.63 -15.01
N GLN A 312 4.37 16.87 -16.01
CA GLN A 312 4.71 17.72 -17.16
C GLN A 312 4.22 19.16 -16.98
N ASP A 313 3.36 19.39 -15.97
CA ASP A 313 2.85 20.70 -15.61
C ASP A 313 2.49 20.70 -14.11
N ARG A 314 2.27 21.90 -13.57
CA ARG A 314 1.94 22.09 -12.16
C ARG A 314 0.59 21.43 -11.81
N VAL A 315 0.59 20.69 -10.71
CA VAL A 315 -0.62 20.16 -10.07
C VAL A 315 -0.95 21.01 -8.85
N GLU A 316 -2.21 21.40 -8.71
CA GLU A 316 -2.70 22.14 -7.54
C GLU A 316 -3.98 21.50 -7.01
N GLY A 317 -4.01 21.21 -5.71
CA GLY A 317 -5.18 20.67 -5.03
C GLY A 317 -6.30 21.70 -4.88
N GLY A 318 -7.53 21.20 -4.76
CA GLY A 318 -8.72 22.03 -4.52
C GLY A 318 -9.10 22.16 -3.05
N SER A 319 -8.36 21.53 -2.12
CA SER A 319 -8.64 21.49 -0.68
C SER A 319 -7.42 21.88 0.16
N GLY A 320 -7.52 21.75 1.48
CA GLY A 320 -6.40 21.93 2.41
C GLY A 320 -5.48 20.72 2.54
N PHE A 321 -5.73 19.62 1.81
CA PHE A 321 -5.03 18.35 1.98
C PHE A 321 -3.51 18.48 1.91
N ALA A 322 -2.98 19.11 0.87
CA ALA A 322 -1.53 19.21 0.69
C ALA A 322 -0.83 19.88 1.89
N ARG A 323 -1.43 20.93 2.44
CA ARG A 323 -0.89 21.63 3.62
C ARG A 323 -0.94 20.77 4.88
N GLU A 324 -2.08 20.11 5.13
CA GLU A 324 -2.26 19.26 6.32
C GLU A 324 -1.39 18.01 6.26
N PHE A 325 -1.27 17.39 5.09
CA PHE A 325 -0.40 16.26 4.89
C PHE A 325 1.07 16.60 5.12
N ALA A 326 1.56 17.70 4.56
CA ALA A 326 2.94 18.14 4.73
C ALA A 326 3.27 18.54 6.18
N ALA A 327 2.28 18.97 6.96
CA ALA A 327 2.47 19.35 8.35
C ALA A 327 2.68 18.16 9.31
N LYS A 328 2.29 16.96 8.92
CA LYS A 328 2.30 15.75 9.81
C LYS A 328 3.66 15.09 9.97
N GLY A 329 4.62 15.33 9.12
CA GLY A 329 5.87 14.57 9.10
C GLY A 329 6.93 15.09 10.08
N PRO A 330 7.90 14.23 10.45
CA PRO A 330 9.10 14.71 11.12
C PRO A 330 9.88 15.66 10.20
N ARG A 331 10.57 16.62 10.82
CA ARG A 331 11.37 17.62 10.11
C ARG A 331 12.78 17.64 10.66
N ASP A 332 13.76 17.81 9.77
CA ASP A 332 15.14 18.03 10.19
C ASP A 332 15.37 19.48 10.69
N ALA A 333 16.60 19.78 11.09
CA ALA A 333 16.96 21.09 11.61
C ALA A 333 16.80 22.24 10.57
N GLN A 334 16.76 21.92 9.29
CA GLN A 334 16.49 22.86 8.18
C GLN A 334 14.98 22.97 7.87
N GLY A 335 14.12 22.30 8.62
CA GLY A 335 12.68 22.27 8.41
C GLY A 335 12.22 21.44 7.23
N ARG A 336 13.08 20.56 6.67
CA ARG A 336 12.79 19.67 5.54
C ARG A 336 12.09 18.39 6.00
N SER A 337 11.11 17.91 5.23
CA SER A 337 10.38 16.65 5.47
C SER A 337 10.23 15.85 4.19
N LEU A 338 10.19 14.52 4.31
CA LEU A 338 9.81 13.65 3.19
C LEU A 338 8.36 13.86 2.73
N ARG A 339 7.56 14.62 3.48
CA ARG A 339 6.17 14.99 3.12
C ARG A 339 6.07 16.32 2.38
N ASP A 340 7.18 17.05 2.17
CA ASP A 340 7.16 18.28 1.40
C ASP A 340 6.91 17.99 -0.08
N PHE A 341 5.92 18.68 -0.66
CA PHE A 341 5.55 18.51 -2.06
C PHE A 341 6.40 19.34 -3.02
N ASP A 342 6.60 18.84 -4.24
CA ASP A 342 7.07 19.59 -5.41
C ASP A 342 5.88 20.02 -6.29
N LEU A 343 5.07 19.07 -6.72
CA LEU A 343 3.86 19.20 -7.56
C LEU A 343 4.09 19.94 -8.90
N ARG A 344 5.32 20.05 -9.36
CA ARG A 344 5.70 20.63 -10.66
C ARG A 344 6.38 19.65 -11.58
N LYS A 345 7.33 18.88 -11.07
CA LYS A 345 8.10 17.87 -11.81
C LYS A 345 7.82 16.46 -11.28
N ARG A 346 7.45 16.34 -10.02
CA ARG A 346 7.23 15.10 -9.28
C ARG A 346 6.28 15.36 -8.11
N ILE A 347 5.86 14.30 -7.43
CA ILE A 347 4.92 14.43 -6.30
C ILE A 347 5.63 15.09 -5.11
N PHE A 348 6.72 14.51 -4.62
CA PHE A 348 7.42 14.99 -3.43
C PHE A 348 8.72 15.72 -3.77
N LYS A 349 9.05 16.73 -3.00
CA LYS A 349 10.26 17.52 -3.12
C LYS A 349 11.53 16.69 -2.90
N TYR A 350 11.45 15.78 -1.93
CA TYR A 350 12.50 14.83 -1.63
C TYR A 350 11.97 13.44 -1.96
N PRO A 351 12.34 12.83 -3.10
CA PRO A 351 11.74 11.60 -3.60
C PRO A 351 12.19 10.39 -2.78
N CYS A 352 11.65 10.30 -1.58
CA CYS A 352 11.72 9.17 -0.69
C CYS A 352 10.39 9.06 0.05
N SER A 353 9.81 7.86 0.08
CA SER A 353 8.51 7.63 0.68
C SER A 353 8.51 7.89 2.19
N TYR A 354 7.56 8.68 2.65
CA TYR A 354 7.32 8.90 4.07
C TYR A 354 6.89 7.64 4.84
N LEU A 355 6.44 6.59 4.13
CA LEU A 355 6.11 5.30 4.75
C LEU A 355 7.34 4.53 5.25
N ILE A 356 8.54 5.00 5.01
CA ILE A 356 9.75 4.53 5.71
C ILE A 356 9.64 4.70 7.23
N TYR A 357 8.79 5.63 7.71
CA TYR A 357 8.54 5.85 9.14
C TYR A 357 7.43 4.97 9.73
N SER A 358 6.73 4.15 8.90
CA SER A 358 5.62 3.33 9.37
C SER A 358 6.07 2.17 10.27
N GLU A 359 5.21 1.77 11.22
CA GLU A 359 5.41 0.56 12.02
C GLU A 359 5.57 -0.68 11.12
N ALA A 360 4.85 -0.73 9.98
CA ALA A 360 4.94 -1.83 9.02
C ALA A 360 6.33 -1.94 8.36
N PHE A 361 6.96 -0.80 8.01
CA PHE A 361 8.34 -0.80 7.51
C PHE A 361 9.32 -1.26 8.60
N ASP A 362 9.14 -0.79 9.82
CA ASP A 362 10.01 -1.17 10.95
C ASP A 362 9.86 -2.64 11.36
N ALA A 363 8.72 -3.27 11.05
CA ALA A 363 8.46 -4.68 11.28
C ALA A 363 9.05 -5.62 10.20
N ILE A 364 9.65 -5.10 9.13
CA ILE A 364 10.38 -5.94 8.15
C ILE A 364 11.50 -6.69 8.88
N PRO A 365 11.63 -8.04 8.73
CA PRO A 365 12.67 -8.80 9.42
C PRO A 365 14.09 -8.34 9.08
N GLY A 366 15.01 -8.45 10.07
CA GLY A 366 16.38 -7.96 10.02
C GLY A 366 17.12 -8.17 8.70
N PRO A 367 17.23 -9.40 8.18
CA PRO A 367 18.00 -9.65 6.95
C PRO A 367 17.55 -8.84 5.73
N ALA A 368 16.23 -8.66 5.54
CA ALA A 368 15.73 -7.82 4.46
C ALA A 368 15.86 -6.33 4.78
N LYS A 369 15.68 -5.93 6.05
CA LYS A 369 15.86 -4.54 6.47
C LYS A 369 17.32 -4.07 6.34
N ASP A 370 18.27 -4.92 6.67
CA ASP A 370 19.70 -4.66 6.49
C ASP A 370 20.04 -4.50 4.99
N TYR A 371 19.45 -5.37 4.13
CA TYR A 371 19.58 -5.21 2.68
C TYR A 371 19.02 -3.85 2.22
N ILE A 372 17.80 -3.49 2.65
CA ILE A 372 17.15 -2.23 2.27
C ILE A 372 18.00 -1.03 2.71
N TYR A 373 18.46 -0.99 3.95
CA TYR A 373 19.28 0.12 4.44
C TYR A 373 20.63 0.22 3.73
N ARG A 374 21.29 -0.91 3.44
CA ARG A 374 22.50 -0.93 2.64
C ARG A 374 22.26 -0.38 1.24
N ARG A 375 21.21 -0.84 0.54
CA ARG A 375 20.88 -0.36 -0.82
C ARG A 375 20.52 1.13 -0.83
N LEU A 376 19.69 1.59 0.10
CA LEU A 376 19.39 3.00 0.25
C LEU A 376 20.67 3.83 0.44
N PHE A 377 21.58 3.36 1.29
CA PHE A 377 22.83 4.05 1.53
C PHE A 377 23.72 4.10 0.28
N GLU A 378 23.87 3.01 -0.45
CA GLU A 378 24.61 2.95 -1.71
C GLU A 378 24.08 3.96 -2.73
N VAL A 379 22.76 4.02 -2.90
CA VAL A 379 22.11 4.96 -3.81
C VAL A 379 22.26 6.40 -3.31
N LEU A 380 21.93 6.69 -2.08
CA LEU A 380 21.91 8.06 -1.53
C LEU A 380 23.32 8.65 -1.35
N SER A 381 24.33 7.82 -1.08
CA SER A 381 25.73 8.25 -1.03
C SER A 381 26.38 8.44 -2.42
N GLY A 382 25.67 8.07 -3.50
CA GLY A 382 26.18 8.13 -4.86
C GLY A 382 27.16 7.00 -5.23
N ARG A 383 27.27 5.96 -4.42
CA ARG A 383 28.03 4.74 -4.74
C ARG A 383 27.36 3.92 -5.83
N GLU A 384 26.02 3.92 -5.83
CA GLU A 384 25.16 3.34 -6.85
C GLU A 384 24.63 4.44 -7.78
N GLN A 385 24.92 4.32 -9.08
CA GLN A 385 24.53 5.28 -10.11
C GLN A 385 23.86 4.61 -11.32
N GLY A 386 23.30 3.42 -11.12
CA GLY A 386 22.56 2.70 -12.15
C GLY A 386 21.44 3.53 -12.77
N PRO A 387 21.07 3.24 -14.02
CA PRO A 387 20.10 4.02 -14.78
C PRO A 387 18.72 4.08 -14.10
N GLU A 388 18.38 3.10 -13.27
CA GLU A 388 17.14 3.05 -12.49
C GLU A 388 17.02 4.18 -11.46
N PHE A 389 18.15 4.75 -11.00
CA PHE A 389 18.18 5.87 -10.04
C PHE A 389 18.65 7.18 -10.67
N ALA A 390 18.67 7.27 -12.00
CA ALA A 390 19.13 8.46 -12.72
C ALA A 390 18.24 9.70 -12.49
N SER A 391 16.98 9.51 -12.09
CA SER A 391 16.06 10.60 -11.73
C SER A 391 16.46 11.33 -10.44
N LEU A 392 17.30 10.73 -9.59
CA LEU A 392 17.80 11.31 -8.34
C LEU A 392 19.05 12.15 -8.62
N SER A 393 18.92 13.46 -8.55
CA SER A 393 20.08 14.37 -8.59
C SER A 393 21.00 14.19 -7.38
N GLY A 394 22.26 14.62 -7.47
CA GLY A 394 23.16 14.64 -6.32
C GLY A 394 22.62 15.46 -5.13
N GLY A 395 21.88 16.53 -5.42
CA GLY A 395 21.19 17.33 -4.40
C GLY A 395 20.06 16.59 -3.71
N ASP A 396 19.24 15.83 -4.47
CA ASP A 396 18.18 14.99 -3.91
C ASP A 396 18.76 13.91 -3.00
N ARG A 397 19.76 13.18 -3.47
CA ARG A 397 20.44 12.12 -2.72
C ARG A 397 20.96 12.63 -1.37
N LYS A 398 21.69 13.76 -1.40
CA LYS A 398 22.22 14.40 -0.19
C LYS A 398 21.10 14.83 0.76
N ALA A 399 20.06 15.51 0.25
CA ALA A 399 18.97 15.99 1.07
C ALA A 399 18.20 14.85 1.75
N ILE A 400 17.88 13.76 1.01
CA ILE A 400 17.20 12.58 1.57
C ILE A 400 18.06 11.93 2.65
N LEU A 401 19.37 11.74 2.38
CA LEU A 401 20.30 11.16 3.34
C LEU A 401 20.34 11.97 4.66
N GLU A 402 20.42 13.29 4.56
CA GLU A 402 20.43 14.19 5.73
C GLU A 402 19.10 14.17 6.50
N ILE A 403 17.96 14.20 5.78
CA ILE A 403 16.62 14.11 6.40
C ILE A 403 16.49 12.79 7.15
N LEU A 404 16.79 11.66 6.51
CA LEU A 404 16.67 10.35 7.15
C LEU A 404 17.59 10.22 8.37
N ALA A 405 18.81 10.67 8.27
CA ALA A 405 19.73 10.62 9.41
C ALA A 405 19.29 11.45 10.62
N ALA A 406 18.59 12.57 10.36
CA ALA A 406 18.06 13.43 11.42
C ALA A 406 16.74 12.92 12.01
N THR A 407 15.94 12.17 11.23
CA THR A 407 14.52 11.92 11.56
C THR A 407 14.14 10.44 11.67
N LYS A 408 14.90 9.51 11.06
CA LYS A 408 14.59 8.08 11.12
C LYS A 408 15.38 7.41 12.23
N ALA A 409 14.68 6.86 13.20
CA ALA A 409 15.29 6.02 14.23
C ALA A 409 15.75 4.67 13.66
N GLY A 410 16.73 4.04 14.29
CA GLY A 410 17.18 2.69 13.97
C GLY A 410 17.99 2.55 12.69
N LEU A 411 18.49 3.64 12.10
CA LEU A 411 19.44 3.58 10.99
C LEU A 411 20.79 3.01 11.42
N PRO A 412 21.49 2.24 10.54
CA PRO A 412 22.84 1.76 10.79
C PRO A 412 23.81 2.90 11.12
N GLU A 413 24.80 2.63 11.99
CA GLU A 413 25.73 3.65 12.47
C GLU A 413 26.60 4.26 11.36
N GLU A 414 26.89 3.51 10.31
CA GLU A 414 27.62 4.00 9.13
C GLU A 414 26.96 5.19 8.43
N TRP A 415 25.62 5.31 8.50
CA TRP A 415 24.89 6.46 7.97
C TRP A 415 25.27 7.74 8.71
N LYS A 416 25.32 7.70 10.05
CA LYS A 416 25.66 8.84 10.88
C LYS A 416 27.12 9.27 10.69
N GLN A 417 28.04 8.30 10.62
CA GLN A 417 29.46 8.57 10.41
C GLN A 417 29.72 9.23 9.06
N SER A 418 29.05 8.76 8.00
CA SER A 418 29.23 9.31 6.64
C SER A 418 28.77 10.76 6.55
N ILE A 419 27.65 11.12 7.20
CA ILE A 419 27.15 12.50 7.21
C ILE A 419 28.09 13.42 7.99
N GLN A 420 28.65 12.96 9.13
CA GLN A 420 29.65 13.71 9.89
C GLN A 420 30.91 13.95 9.06
N ALA A 421 31.33 12.98 8.25
CA ALA A 421 32.48 13.09 7.37
C ALA A 421 32.24 14.09 6.22
N VAL A 422 31.04 14.12 5.64
CA VAL A 422 30.64 15.09 4.59
C VAL A 422 30.59 16.51 5.15
N ASN A 423 30.07 16.68 6.35
CA ASN A 423 29.95 18.01 7.00
C ASN A 423 31.28 18.56 7.55
N ARG A 424 32.35 17.73 7.62
CA ARG A 424 33.71 18.12 8.05
C ARG A 424 34.63 18.49 6.88
N LYS A 425 34.21 18.26 5.63
CA LYS A 425 35.00 18.75 4.49
C LYS A 425 34.67 20.23 4.29
N PRO A 426 35.66 21.13 4.36
CA PRO A 426 35.50 22.57 4.22
C PRO A 426 35.01 22.98 2.82
#